data_d09de448b0402662da4982addb244a88
#
_entry.id   d09de448b0402662da4982addb244a88
#
_cell.length_a   1.000
_cell.length_b   1.000
_cell.length_c   1.000
_cell.angle_alpha   90.00
_cell.angle_beta   90.00
_cell.angle_gamma   90.00
#
_symmetry.space_group_name_H-M   'P 1'
#
loop_
_entity.id
_entity.type
_entity.pdbx_description
1 polymer ?
#
loop_
_entity_poly.entity_id
_entity_poly.type
_entity_poly.pdbx_seq_one_letter_code
_entity_poly.pdbx_strand_id
1 'polypeptide(L)'
;MLNPTDLRFDAQGLIPGIVQSPAGEVRMLGWLNAESLRLTQESGYVTFWSRSRQALWRKGESSGNRLRVVDLVADCDGDTLLITAEPEGPTCHRGTATCFGTGRIEVADNNKTAFTT
;
A
#
# COMPACT_ATOMS: atom_id res chain seq x y z
N MET A 1 0.96 10.19 -19.07
CA MET A 1 1.07 9.13 -18.04
C MET A 1 2.47 9.17 -17.42
N LEU A 2 2.57 9.06 -16.11
CA LEU A 2 3.86 9.12 -15.43
C LEU A 2 4.69 7.87 -15.71
N ASN A 3 5.99 8.06 -15.89
CA ASN A 3 6.91 6.96 -16.11
C ASN A 3 7.47 6.51 -14.76
N PRO A 4 7.62 5.20 -14.49
CA PRO A 4 8.23 4.75 -13.25
C PRO A 4 9.61 5.35 -12.94
N THR A 5 10.36 5.73 -13.96
CA THR A 5 11.65 6.39 -13.78
C THR A 5 11.55 7.80 -13.19
N ASP A 6 10.34 8.38 -13.18
CA ASP A 6 10.11 9.70 -12.60
C ASP A 6 9.78 9.64 -11.10
N LEU A 7 9.69 8.45 -10.54
CA LEU A 7 9.42 8.27 -9.13
C LEU A 7 10.65 8.53 -8.28
N ARG A 8 10.42 9.01 -7.07
CA ARG A 8 11.49 9.28 -6.10
C ARG A 8 11.55 8.18 -5.05
N PHE A 9 12.41 7.21 -5.30
CA PHE A 9 12.69 6.18 -4.30
C PHE A 9 13.60 6.77 -3.21
N ASP A 10 13.50 6.24 -2.01
CA ASP A 10 14.32 6.70 -0.90
C ASP A 10 15.78 6.22 -1.04
N ALA A 11 16.61 6.52 -0.02
CA ALA A 11 18.03 6.18 -0.05
C ALA A 11 18.28 4.66 -0.11
N GLN A 12 17.32 3.84 0.28
CA GLN A 12 17.40 2.39 0.20
C GLN A 12 16.78 1.84 -1.09
N GLY A 13 16.33 2.72 -1.98
CA GLY A 13 15.66 2.31 -3.22
C GLY A 13 14.22 1.87 -3.02
N LEU A 14 13.55 2.38 -1.99
CA LEU A 14 12.19 1.98 -1.65
C LEU A 14 11.22 3.14 -1.79
N ILE A 15 9.97 2.80 -2.11
CA ILE A 15 8.86 3.74 -2.15
C ILE A 15 7.67 3.09 -1.42
N PRO A 16 6.98 3.83 -0.55
CA PRO A 16 5.80 3.28 0.11
C PRO A 16 4.62 3.20 -0.85
N GLY A 17 3.85 2.14 -0.73
CA GLY A 17 2.62 1.95 -1.49
C GLY A 17 1.44 1.77 -0.55
N ILE A 18 0.47 2.67 -0.66
CA ILE A 18 -0.79 2.58 0.06
C ILE A 18 -1.76 1.81 -0.82
N VAL A 19 -2.34 0.74 -0.29
CA VAL A 19 -3.32 -0.05 -1.02
C VAL A 19 -4.71 0.30 -0.55
N GLN A 20 -5.57 0.65 -1.51
CA GLN A 20 -6.99 0.87 -1.25
C GLN A 20 -7.84 -0.01 -2.17
N SER A 21 -9.05 -0.34 -1.72
CA SER A 21 -10.03 -1.00 -2.57
C SER A 21 -10.59 -0.02 -3.60
N PRO A 22 -11.29 -0.50 -4.65
CA PRO A 22 -11.94 0.40 -5.61
C PRO A 22 -12.94 1.37 -4.97
N ALA A 23 -13.50 1.02 -3.81
CA ALA A 23 -14.38 1.90 -3.07
C ALA A 23 -13.63 2.96 -2.24
N GLY A 24 -12.31 2.95 -2.25
CA GLY A 24 -11.49 3.91 -1.51
C GLY A 24 -11.18 3.51 -0.08
N GLU A 25 -11.42 2.26 0.29
CA GLU A 25 -11.12 1.76 1.63
C GLU A 25 -9.66 1.35 1.71
N VAL A 26 -8.93 1.95 2.66
CA VAL A 26 -7.51 1.65 2.84
C VAL A 26 -7.35 0.25 3.43
N ARG A 27 -6.49 -0.55 2.80
CA ARG A 27 -6.28 -1.96 3.18
C ARG A 27 -4.96 -2.20 3.87
N MET A 28 -3.88 -1.61 3.37
CA MET A 28 -2.55 -1.81 3.92
C MET A 28 -1.57 -0.79 3.37
N LEU A 29 -0.37 -0.76 3.94
CA LEU A 29 0.78 -0.10 3.36
C LEU A 29 1.90 -1.12 3.23
N GLY A 30 2.59 -1.13 2.10
CA GLY A 30 3.77 -1.95 1.88
C GLY A 30 4.84 -1.15 1.18
N TRP A 31 6.02 -1.74 1.03
CA TRP A 31 7.15 -1.09 0.40
C TRP A 31 7.43 -1.75 -0.95
N LEU A 32 7.84 -0.93 -1.92
CA LEU A 32 8.21 -1.42 -3.23
C LEU A 32 9.61 -0.92 -3.57
N ASN A 33 10.36 -1.75 -4.28
CA ASN A 33 11.56 -1.30 -4.98
C ASN A 33 11.27 -1.28 -6.48
N ALA A 34 12.25 -0.90 -7.28
CA ALA A 34 12.05 -0.82 -8.73
C ALA A 34 11.63 -2.18 -9.32
N GLU A 35 12.20 -3.27 -8.81
CA GLU A 35 11.90 -4.61 -9.31
C GLU A 35 10.47 -5.04 -8.93
N SER A 36 10.04 -4.83 -7.69
CA SER A 36 8.68 -5.21 -7.28
C SER A 36 7.63 -4.36 -8.00
N LEU A 37 7.93 -3.09 -8.26
CA LEU A 37 7.03 -2.25 -9.05
C LEU A 37 6.91 -2.76 -10.49
N ARG A 38 8.02 -3.13 -11.11
CA ARG A 38 8.03 -3.71 -12.44
C ARG A 38 7.17 -4.99 -12.49
N LEU A 39 7.35 -5.86 -11.52
CA LEU A 39 6.57 -7.10 -11.42
C LEU A 39 5.09 -6.82 -11.20
N THR A 40 4.77 -5.81 -10.39
CA THR A 40 3.38 -5.40 -10.18
C THR A 40 2.74 -4.94 -11.49
N GLN A 41 3.45 -4.13 -12.26
CA GLN A 41 2.96 -3.65 -13.54
C GLN A 41 2.77 -4.78 -14.56
N GLU A 42 3.72 -5.69 -14.63
CA GLU A 42 3.67 -6.79 -15.60
C GLU A 42 2.63 -7.84 -15.26
N SER A 43 2.52 -8.22 -13.99
CA SER A 43 1.61 -9.28 -13.58
C SER A 43 0.18 -8.80 -13.37
N GLY A 44 -0.01 -7.54 -13.04
CA GLY A 44 -1.31 -7.03 -12.62
C GLY A 44 -1.66 -7.34 -11.17
N TYR A 45 -0.72 -7.92 -10.43
CA TYR A 45 -0.90 -8.25 -9.00
C TYR A 45 0.20 -7.60 -8.18
N VAL A 46 -0.16 -7.10 -6.98
CA VAL A 46 0.77 -6.35 -6.16
C VAL A 46 1.89 -7.25 -5.63
N THR A 47 3.11 -6.86 -5.95
CA THR A 47 4.34 -7.47 -5.43
C THR A 47 5.09 -6.41 -4.66
N PHE A 48 5.43 -6.71 -3.42
CA PHE A 48 6.15 -5.81 -2.52
C PHE A 48 7.60 -6.24 -2.36
N TRP A 49 8.38 -5.36 -1.75
CA TRP A 49 9.69 -5.69 -1.21
C TRP A 49 9.58 -5.80 0.30
N SER A 50 9.91 -6.97 0.84
CA SER A 50 9.93 -7.17 2.29
C SER A 50 11.23 -6.66 2.87
N ARG A 51 11.17 -5.60 3.67
CA ARG A 51 12.36 -5.02 4.30
C ARG A 51 12.98 -5.96 5.32
N SER A 52 12.15 -6.66 6.09
CA SER A 52 12.63 -7.57 7.12
C SER A 52 13.30 -8.82 6.54
N ARG A 53 12.76 -9.34 5.43
CA ARG A 53 13.30 -10.55 4.79
C ARG A 53 14.28 -10.25 3.68
N GLN A 54 14.38 -8.99 3.25
CA GLN A 54 15.19 -8.56 2.11
C GLN A 54 14.88 -9.41 0.88
N ALA A 55 13.60 -9.51 0.56
CA ALA A 55 13.11 -10.36 -0.54
C ALA A 55 11.86 -9.80 -1.17
N LEU A 56 11.64 -10.13 -2.43
CA LEU A 56 10.38 -9.86 -3.12
C LEU A 56 9.27 -10.68 -2.47
N TRP A 57 8.09 -10.08 -2.39
CA TRP A 57 6.95 -10.73 -1.79
C TRP A 57 5.69 -10.39 -2.58
N ARG A 58 5.14 -11.36 -3.32
CA ARG A 58 3.85 -11.21 -3.97
C ARG A 58 2.76 -11.40 -2.93
N LYS A 59 1.95 -10.36 -2.74
CA LYS A 59 0.83 -10.44 -1.81
C LYS A 59 -0.10 -11.59 -2.20
N GLY A 60 -0.34 -12.50 -1.27
CA GLY A 60 -1.23 -13.64 -1.47
C GLY A 60 -0.62 -14.85 -2.16
N GLU A 61 0.71 -14.89 -2.36
CA GLU A 61 1.34 -16.04 -3.04
C GLU A 61 1.15 -17.36 -2.30
N SER A 62 1.04 -17.33 -0.97
CA SER A 62 0.78 -18.52 -0.16
C SER A 62 -0.69 -18.67 0.22
N SER A 63 -1.36 -17.57 0.55
CA SER A 63 -2.74 -17.58 1.04
C SER A 63 -3.78 -17.56 -0.07
N GLY A 64 -3.42 -17.16 -1.27
CA GLY A 64 -4.36 -16.89 -2.35
C GLY A 64 -5.07 -15.55 -2.24
N ASN A 65 -4.83 -14.79 -1.19
CA ASN A 65 -5.47 -13.48 -0.96
C ASN A 65 -4.68 -12.38 -1.69
N ARG A 66 -4.73 -12.43 -3.01
CA ARG A 66 -3.97 -11.52 -3.87
C ARG A 66 -4.67 -10.16 -3.95
N LEU A 67 -3.90 -9.18 -4.44
CA LEU A 67 -4.41 -7.84 -4.71
C LEU A 67 -4.27 -7.56 -6.20
N ARG A 68 -5.39 -7.57 -6.93
CA ARG A 68 -5.40 -7.33 -8.37
C ARG A 68 -5.43 -5.83 -8.64
N VAL A 69 -4.40 -5.33 -9.30
CA VAL A 69 -4.23 -3.90 -9.53
C VAL A 69 -5.28 -3.38 -10.52
N VAL A 70 -5.94 -2.31 -10.13
CA VAL A 70 -6.86 -1.54 -10.98
C VAL A 70 -6.21 -0.25 -11.43
N ASP A 71 -5.44 0.40 -10.55
CA ASP A 71 -4.83 1.69 -10.86
C ASP A 71 -3.58 1.91 -10.00
N LEU A 72 -2.63 2.64 -10.55
CA LEU A 72 -1.40 3.04 -9.88
C LEU A 72 -1.19 4.53 -10.08
N VAL A 73 -1.15 5.29 -9.00
CA VAL A 73 -1.01 6.74 -9.04
C VAL A 73 0.08 7.17 -8.07
N ALA A 74 0.99 8.00 -8.56
CA ALA A 74 1.99 8.64 -7.68
C ALA A 74 1.39 9.89 -7.05
N ASP A 75 1.86 10.24 -5.87
CA ASP A 75 1.46 11.51 -5.26
C ASP A 75 2.17 12.70 -5.94
N CYS A 76 1.91 13.90 -5.45
CA CYS A 76 2.31 15.13 -6.15
C CYS A 76 3.82 15.28 -6.33
N ASP A 77 4.63 14.72 -5.44
CA ASP A 77 6.08 14.78 -5.52
C ASP A 77 6.73 13.44 -5.91
N GLY A 78 5.92 12.43 -6.21
CA GLY A 78 6.40 11.18 -6.76
C GLY A 78 7.10 10.25 -5.79
N ASP A 79 6.89 10.42 -4.49
CA ASP A 79 7.58 9.61 -3.46
C ASP A 79 6.66 8.63 -2.73
N THR A 80 5.41 8.54 -3.14
CA THR A 80 4.42 7.60 -2.58
C THR A 80 3.49 7.13 -3.68
N LEU A 81 3.14 5.85 -3.65
CA LEU A 81 2.19 5.27 -4.60
C LEU A 81 0.85 5.01 -3.93
N LEU A 82 -0.21 5.34 -4.64
CA LEU A 82 -1.56 4.90 -4.30
C LEU A 82 -1.92 3.76 -5.25
N ILE A 83 -2.11 2.59 -4.69
CA ILE A 83 -2.40 1.36 -5.44
C ILE A 83 -3.87 1.02 -5.19
N THR A 84 -4.69 1.22 -6.21
CA THR A 84 -6.08 0.76 -6.15
C THR A 84 -6.11 -0.66 -6.64
N ALA A 85 -6.60 -1.57 -5.79
CA ALA A 85 -6.59 -3.00 -6.11
C ALA A 85 -7.86 -3.67 -5.59
N GLU A 86 -8.35 -4.65 -6.36
CA GLU A 86 -9.43 -5.51 -5.91
C GLU A 86 -8.86 -6.65 -5.08
N PRO A 87 -9.21 -6.75 -3.79
CA PRO A 87 -8.73 -7.85 -2.97
C PRO A 87 -9.41 -9.16 -3.38
N GLU A 88 -8.63 -10.22 -3.46
CA GLU A 88 -9.12 -11.57 -3.68
C GLU A 88 -9.15 -12.32 -2.36
N GLY A 89 -9.78 -11.71 -1.34
CA GLY A 89 -9.87 -12.24 0.00
C GLY A 89 -9.41 -11.22 1.05
N PRO A 90 -9.35 -11.61 2.32
CA PRO A 90 -8.88 -10.73 3.39
C PRO A 90 -7.45 -10.27 3.16
N THR A 91 -7.20 -8.98 3.31
CA THR A 91 -5.86 -8.43 3.06
C THR A 91 -4.90 -8.72 4.21
N CYS A 92 -5.36 -8.65 5.44
CA CYS A 92 -4.53 -8.87 6.61
C CYS A 92 -4.34 -10.38 6.86
N HIS A 93 -3.13 -10.77 7.27
CA HIS A 93 -2.83 -12.17 7.61
C HIS A 93 -3.68 -12.69 8.79
N ARG A 94 -4.31 -11.78 9.55
CA ARG A 94 -5.23 -12.14 10.63
C ARG A 94 -6.65 -12.46 10.14
N GLY A 95 -6.87 -12.43 8.83
CA GLY A 95 -8.16 -12.74 8.23
C GLY A 95 -9.11 -11.55 8.13
N THR A 96 -8.67 -10.34 8.45
CA THR A 96 -9.49 -9.14 8.32
C THR A 96 -9.31 -8.49 6.96
N ALA A 97 -10.32 -7.75 6.52
CA ALA A 97 -10.32 -7.08 5.23
C ALA A 97 -9.19 -6.05 5.11
N THR A 98 -8.85 -5.40 6.21
CA THR A 98 -7.81 -4.38 6.25
C THR A 98 -6.83 -4.67 7.38
N CYS A 99 -5.60 -4.21 7.22
CA CYS A 99 -4.59 -4.28 8.27
C CYS A 99 -4.82 -3.23 9.37
N PHE A 100 -5.65 -2.24 9.09
CA PHE A 100 -5.97 -1.18 10.03
C PHE A 100 -7.28 -1.49 10.74
N GLY A 101 -7.26 -1.66 12.04
CA GLY A 101 -8.53 -1.94 12.71
C GLY A 101 -8.47 -2.03 14.22
N THR A 102 -7.39 -2.55 14.78
CA THR A 102 -7.31 -2.84 16.22
C THR A 102 -6.35 -1.97 16.99
N GLY A 103 -5.34 -1.40 16.32
CA GLY A 103 -4.33 -0.58 16.98
C GLY A 103 -4.73 0.89 17.03
N ARG A 104 -5.65 1.23 17.92
CA ARG A 104 -6.10 2.62 18.03
C ARG A 104 -5.24 3.40 18.99
N ILE A 105 -4.96 4.64 18.61
CA ILE A 105 -4.23 5.59 19.45
C ILE A 105 -5.20 6.69 19.83
N GLU A 106 -5.25 7.02 21.11
CA GLU A 106 -6.16 8.03 21.62
C GLU A 106 -5.76 9.43 21.13
N VAL A 107 -6.76 10.18 20.68
CA VAL A 107 -6.57 11.56 20.24
C VAL A 107 -7.46 12.45 21.09
N ALA A 108 -6.95 13.62 21.47
CA ALA A 108 -7.73 14.59 22.23
C ALA A 108 -8.98 15.00 21.46
N ASP A 109 -10.09 15.21 22.18
CA ASP A 109 -11.35 15.62 21.57
C ASP A 109 -11.30 17.13 21.25
N ASN A 110 -10.88 17.45 20.06
CA ASN A 110 -10.75 18.82 19.60
C ASN A 110 -12.08 19.55 19.47
N ASN A 111 -13.17 18.81 19.33
CA ASN A 111 -14.49 19.40 19.27
C ASN A 111 -14.91 20.01 20.60
N LYS A 112 -14.35 19.50 21.69
CA LYS A 112 -14.68 20.00 23.03
C LYS A 112 -13.75 21.11 23.49
N THR A 113 -12.52 21.19 22.99
CA THR A 113 -11.50 22.04 23.57
C THR A 113 -10.85 22.99 22.59
N ALA A 114 -10.18 22.47 21.59
CA ALA A 114 -9.17 23.24 20.87
C ALA A 114 -9.72 24.34 20.00
N PHE A 115 -10.86 24.13 19.41
CA PHE A 115 -11.38 25.06 18.41
C PHE A 115 -12.60 25.83 18.87
N THR A 116 -12.83 25.86 20.14
CA THR A 116 -13.89 26.68 20.75
C THR A 116 -13.42 28.09 21.05
N THR A 117 -12.18 28.34 20.89
CA THR A 117 -11.60 29.68 21.14
C THR A 117 -11.66 30.54 19.93
#